data_8021bfa1ef4e245b84964fb998729ec2
#
_entry.id   8021bfa1ef4e245b84964fb998729ec2
#
_cell.length_a   1.000
_cell.length_b   1.000
_cell.length_c   1.000
_cell.angle_alpha   90.00
_cell.angle_beta   90.00
_cell.angle_gamma   90.00
#
_symmetry.space_group_name_H-M   'P 1'
#
loop_
_entity.id
_entity.type
_entity.pdbx_description
1 polymer ?
#
loop_
_entity_poly.entity_id
_entity_poly.type
_entity_poly.pdbx_seq_one_letter_code
_entity_poly.pdbx_strand_id
1 'polypeptide(L)'
;VSALMQPRVQRHIAQLDQLIERLEQHIRLKLAGALDLSDTAAITAAVAAERDHDLTLTRLSEQLEQQKGTTPLDAEWLKHVTGLLERVRHLKWQYTSGVSKQGRASMGIINSTGCTSVWGSTFPYNPYPFPWTSHLFQDSPSVAMGIFEGHMSKMAEGFKAIRQAELELAGDGRSRDRAAGI
;
A
#
# COMPACT_ATOMS: atom_id res chain seq x y z
N VAL A 1 -1.46 -17.19 19.03
CA VAL A 1 -1.59 -15.84 18.42
C VAL A 1 -1.36 -15.92 16.92
N SER A 2 -0.23 -16.52 16.45
CA SER A 2 0.10 -16.61 15.02
C SER A 2 -1.01 -17.29 14.20
N ALA A 3 -1.51 -18.45 14.64
CA ALA A 3 -2.59 -19.19 13.95
C ALA A 3 -3.90 -18.40 13.84
N LEU A 4 -4.19 -17.51 14.78
CA LEU A 4 -5.39 -16.65 14.74
C LEU A 4 -5.19 -15.41 13.85
N MET A 5 -3.96 -14.91 13.75
CA MET A 5 -3.66 -13.69 12.99
C MET A 5 -3.50 -13.97 11.49
N GLN A 6 -2.99 -15.13 11.11
CA GLN A 6 -2.72 -15.46 9.71
C GLN A 6 -3.97 -15.43 8.81
N PRO A 7 -5.13 -15.99 9.20
CA PRO A 7 -6.36 -15.88 8.39
C PRO A 7 -6.87 -14.44 8.26
N ARG A 8 -6.61 -13.57 9.25
CA ARG A 8 -6.97 -12.15 9.18
C ARG A 8 -6.10 -11.41 8.18
N VAL A 9 -4.79 -11.68 8.20
CA VAL A 9 -3.84 -11.12 7.25
C VAL A 9 -4.17 -11.55 5.82
N GLN A 10 -4.47 -12.83 5.59
CA GLN A 10 -4.85 -13.33 4.27
C GLN A 10 -6.14 -12.69 3.75
N ARG A 11 -7.16 -12.53 4.60
CA ARG A 11 -8.38 -11.81 4.22
C ARG A 11 -8.10 -10.35 3.88
N HIS A 12 -7.23 -9.70 4.64
CA HIS A 12 -6.85 -8.32 4.38
C HIS A 12 -6.10 -8.17 3.05
N ILE A 13 -5.18 -9.08 2.74
CA ILE A 13 -4.48 -9.12 1.44
C ILE A 13 -5.49 -9.30 0.30
N ALA A 14 -6.45 -10.23 0.42
CA ALA A 14 -7.49 -10.42 -0.58
C ALA A 14 -8.38 -9.17 -0.77
N GLN A 15 -8.68 -8.44 0.30
CA GLN A 15 -9.40 -7.17 0.22
C GLN A 15 -8.58 -6.10 -0.51
N LEU A 16 -7.27 -6.03 -0.26
CA LEU A 16 -6.37 -5.12 -0.97
C LEU A 16 -6.29 -5.46 -2.45
N ASP A 17 -6.25 -6.75 -2.82
CA ASP A 17 -6.27 -7.18 -4.22
C ASP A 17 -7.53 -6.72 -4.94
N GLN A 18 -8.69 -6.96 -4.34
CA GLN A 18 -9.96 -6.51 -4.90
C GLN A 18 -10.02 -4.99 -5.03
N LEU A 19 -9.47 -4.24 -4.06
CA LEU A 19 -9.43 -2.79 -4.10
C LEU A 19 -8.53 -2.27 -5.23
N ILE A 20 -7.35 -2.88 -5.42
CA ILE A 20 -6.42 -2.57 -6.50
C ILE A 20 -7.11 -2.80 -7.86
N GLU A 21 -7.71 -3.98 -8.06
CA GLU A 21 -8.41 -4.31 -9.30
C GLU A 21 -9.54 -3.33 -9.63
N ARG A 22 -10.34 -2.96 -8.62
CA ARG A 22 -11.42 -1.98 -8.77
C ARG A 22 -10.88 -0.59 -9.11
N LEU A 23 -9.78 -0.14 -8.50
CA LEU A 23 -9.14 1.13 -8.83
C LEU A 23 -8.60 1.13 -10.26
N GLU A 24 -7.92 0.07 -10.68
CA GLU A 24 -7.43 -0.09 -12.05
C GLU A 24 -8.58 -0.05 -13.06
N GLN A 25 -9.65 -0.79 -12.79
CA GLN A 25 -10.84 -0.78 -13.63
C GLN A 25 -11.50 0.61 -13.68
N HIS A 26 -11.57 1.32 -12.56
CA HIS A 26 -12.10 2.69 -12.49
C HIS A 26 -11.28 3.66 -13.36
N ILE A 27 -9.94 3.56 -13.28
CA ILE A 27 -9.04 4.36 -14.13
C ILE A 27 -9.26 4.03 -15.60
N ARG A 28 -9.31 2.74 -15.97
CA ARG A 28 -9.53 2.30 -17.36
C ARG A 28 -10.85 2.81 -17.93
N LEU A 29 -11.94 2.71 -17.17
CA LEU A 29 -13.26 3.18 -17.60
C LEU A 29 -13.29 4.70 -17.80
N LYS A 30 -12.66 5.46 -16.90
CA LYS A 30 -12.54 6.92 -17.02
C LYS A 30 -11.69 7.32 -18.22
N LEU A 31 -10.56 6.63 -18.43
CA LEU A 31 -9.71 6.85 -19.60
C LEU A 31 -10.43 6.50 -20.91
N ALA A 32 -11.10 5.35 -20.96
CA ALA A 32 -11.88 4.94 -22.12
C ALA A 32 -13.04 5.90 -22.45
N GLY A 33 -13.69 6.47 -21.45
CA GLY A 33 -14.73 7.47 -21.63
C GLY A 33 -14.23 8.86 -22.05
N ALA A 34 -12.94 9.14 -21.79
CA ALA A 34 -12.30 10.39 -22.16
C ALA A 34 -11.58 10.33 -23.52
N LEU A 35 -11.17 9.13 -23.94
CA LEU A 35 -10.62 8.89 -25.28
C LEU A 35 -11.77 8.74 -26.26
N ASP A 36 -11.85 9.65 -27.24
CA ASP A 36 -12.79 9.53 -28.34
C ASP A 36 -12.42 8.23 -29.11
N LEU A 37 -13.35 7.26 -29.16
CA LEU A 37 -13.14 5.93 -29.74
C LEU A 37 -12.81 5.95 -31.25
N SER A 38 -12.72 7.12 -31.86
CA SER A 38 -12.29 7.32 -33.24
C SER A 38 -10.77 7.15 -33.45
N ASP A 39 -9.96 7.24 -32.42
CA ASP A 39 -8.50 7.09 -32.53
C ASP A 39 -8.02 5.70 -32.05
N THR A 40 -8.22 4.71 -32.91
CA THR A 40 -7.78 3.32 -32.69
C THR A 40 -6.26 3.19 -32.47
N ALA A 41 -5.45 4.14 -32.96
CA ALA A 41 -4.00 4.15 -32.76
C ALA A 41 -3.62 4.47 -31.30
N ALA A 42 -4.31 5.43 -30.67
CA ALA A 42 -4.08 5.77 -29.27
C ALA A 42 -4.50 4.63 -28.33
N ILE A 43 -5.61 3.94 -28.64
CA ILE A 43 -6.08 2.78 -27.88
C ILE A 43 -5.09 1.61 -28.01
N THR A 44 -4.59 1.36 -29.22
CA THR A 44 -3.62 0.28 -29.48
C THR A 44 -2.28 0.55 -28.78
N ALA A 45 -1.84 1.81 -28.76
CA ALA A 45 -0.64 2.23 -28.02
C ALA A 45 -0.81 2.09 -26.50
N ALA A 46 -1.98 2.46 -25.96
CA ALA A 46 -2.29 2.33 -24.53
C ALA A 46 -2.36 0.86 -24.09
N VAL A 47 -2.95 -0.02 -24.91
CA VAL A 47 -3.04 -1.47 -24.66
C VAL A 47 -1.68 -2.16 -24.85
N ALA A 48 -0.85 -1.71 -25.78
CA ALA A 48 0.51 -2.22 -25.96
C ALA A 48 1.42 -1.83 -24.79
N ALA A 49 1.25 -0.63 -24.24
CA ALA A 49 1.95 -0.15 -23.05
C ALA A 49 1.59 -0.96 -21.78
N GLU A 50 0.40 -1.58 -21.73
CA GLU A 50 -0.05 -2.40 -20.60
C GLU A 50 0.64 -3.78 -20.53
N ARG A 51 1.24 -4.27 -21.63
CA ARG A 51 1.97 -5.55 -21.68
C ARG A 51 3.36 -5.48 -21.07
N ASP A 52 3.91 -4.28 -20.94
CA ASP A 52 5.21 -4.07 -20.32
C ASP A 52 4.98 -3.48 -18.92
N HIS A 53 5.06 -4.31 -17.89
CA HIS A 53 4.79 -3.97 -16.48
C HIS A 53 5.61 -2.80 -15.90
N ASP A 54 6.53 -2.23 -16.68
CA ASP A 54 7.41 -1.12 -16.29
C ASP A 54 6.96 0.26 -16.83
N LEU A 55 5.91 0.32 -17.63
CA LEU A 55 5.34 1.60 -18.04
C LEU A 55 4.40 2.12 -16.96
N THR A 56 4.99 2.77 -15.99
CA THR A 56 4.30 3.47 -14.92
C THR A 56 3.23 4.40 -15.48
N LEU A 57 2.03 4.35 -14.89
CA LEU A 57 0.92 5.30 -15.11
C LEU A 57 1.38 6.78 -15.04
N THR A 58 2.52 7.04 -14.39
CA THR A 58 3.22 8.33 -14.35
C THR A 58 3.67 8.77 -15.74
N ARG A 59 4.22 7.88 -16.58
CA ARG A 59 4.59 8.21 -17.96
C ARG A 59 3.39 8.45 -18.85
N LEU A 60 2.29 7.73 -18.60
CA LEU A 60 1.03 7.98 -19.31
C LEU A 60 0.45 9.36 -18.97
N SER A 61 0.53 9.79 -17.70
CA SER A 61 0.11 11.12 -17.30
C SER A 61 0.99 12.22 -17.90
N GLU A 62 2.30 12.00 -17.99
CA GLU A 62 3.24 12.93 -18.63
C GLU A 62 3.00 13.05 -20.15
N GLN A 63 2.68 11.93 -20.82
CA GLN A 63 2.34 11.93 -22.25
C GLN A 63 1.00 12.62 -22.53
N LEU A 64 0.00 12.44 -21.65
CA LEU A 64 -1.28 13.14 -21.75
C LEU A 64 -1.16 14.65 -21.48
N GLU A 65 -0.24 15.07 -20.61
CA GLU A 65 0.07 16.49 -20.41
C GLU A 65 0.75 17.14 -21.63
N GLN A 66 1.51 16.37 -22.43
CA GLN A 66 2.15 16.85 -23.65
C GLN A 66 1.19 16.89 -24.84
N GLN A 67 0.13 16.11 -24.87
CA GLN A 67 -0.94 16.17 -25.87
C GLN A 67 -2.00 17.21 -25.47
N LYS A 68 -1.65 18.48 -25.48
CA LYS A 68 -2.58 19.60 -25.33
C LYS A 68 -3.54 19.66 -26.53
N GLY A 69 -4.65 19.02 -26.42
CA GLY A 69 -5.74 19.25 -27.35
C GLY A 69 -6.76 18.11 -27.37
N THR A 70 -7.91 18.33 -26.79
CA THR A 70 -9.22 17.73 -27.05
C THR A 70 -9.84 16.85 -25.97
N THR A 71 -9.21 16.52 -24.85
CA THR A 71 -9.93 15.70 -23.87
C THR A 71 -9.96 16.38 -22.51
N PRO A 72 -11.14 16.58 -21.87
CA PRO A 72 -11.22 17.10 -20.51
C PRO A 72 -10.90 15.99 -19.49
N LEU A 73 -9.79 15.30 -19.65
CA LEU A 73 -9.29 14.43 -18.58
C LEU A 73 -8.60 15.33 -17.56
N ASP A 74 -9.14 15.37 -16.35
CA ASP A 74 -8.55 16.12 -15.26
C ASP A 74 -7.21 15.44 -14.86
N ALA A 75 -6.09 16.04 -15.29
CA ALA A 75 -4.75 15.54 -15.02
C ALA A 75 -4.49 15.45 -13.50
N GLU A 76 -5.08 16.34 -12.70
CA GLU A 76 -4.99 16.30 -11.25
C GLU A 76 -5.72 15.08 -10.68
N TRP A 77 -6.90 14.76 -11.24
CA TRP A 77 -7.63 13.55 -10.87
C TRP A 77 -6.80 12.31 -11.17
N LEU A 78 -6.22 12.21 -12.37
CA LEU A 78 -5.40 11.06 -12.76
C LEU A 78 -4.20 10.90 -11.83
N LYS A 79 -3.48 11.96 -11.56
CA LYS A 79 -2.35 11.98 -10.61
C LYS A 79 -2.77 11.56 -9.20
N HIS A 80 -3.92 12.03 -8.73
CA HIS A 80 -4.47 11.66 -7.43
C HIS A 80 -4.77 10.16 -7.36
N VAL A 81 -5.50 9.60 -8.33
CA VAL A 81 -5.95 8.21 -8.30
C VAL A 81 -4.78 7.23 -8.55
N THR A 82 -3.84 7.58 -9.43
CA THR A 82 -2.61 6.79 -9.59
C THR A 82 -1.78 6.77 -8.32
N GLY A 83 -1.65 7.90 -7.63
CA GLY A 83 -0.99 7.96 -6.33
C GLY A 83 -1.71 7.15 -5.24
N LEU A 84 -3.05 7.06 -5.28
CA LEU A 84 -3.81 6.16 -4.42
C LEU A 84 -3.52 4.70 -4.73
N LEU A 85 -3.54 4.33 -6.00
CA LEU A 85 -3.25 2.98 -6.46
C LEU A 85 -1.85 2.53 -6.02
N GLU A 86 -0.84 3.37 -6.18
CA GLU A 86 0.53 3.09 -5.73
C GLU A 86 0.61 2.89 -4.22
N ARG A 87 -0.08 3.72 -3.42
CA ARG A 87 -0.13 3.57 -1.97
C ARG A 87 -0.77 2.26 -1.54
N VAL A 88 -1.86 1.85 -2.19
CA VAL A 88 -2.53 0.58 -1.90
C VAL A 88 -1.68 -0.62 -2.34
N ARG A 89 -1.01 -0.54 -3.49
CA ARG A 89 -0.04 -1.55 -3.96
C ARG A 89 1.15 -1.67 -3.00
N HIS A 90 1.69 -0.54 -2.54
CA HIS A 90 2.77 -0.52 -1.56
C HIS A 90 2.34 -1.14 -0.23
N LEU A 91 1.11 -0.84 0.24
CA LEU A 91 0.54 -1.47 1.42
C LEU A 91 0.45 -2.99 1.26
N LYS A 92 -0.06 -3.48 0.13
CA LYS A 92 -0.08 -4.92 -0.18
C LYS A 92 1.33 -5.52 -0.16
N TRP A 93 2.30 -4.87 -0.79
CA TRP A 93 3.68 -5.30 -0.77
C TRP A 93 4.25 -5.42 0.65
N GLN A 94 3.95 -4.48 1.55
CA GLN A 94 4.36 -4.56 2.96
C GLN A 94 3.80 -5.79 3.66
N TYR A 95 2.58 -6.21 3.31
CA TYR A 95 1.95 -7.41 3.89
C TYR A 95 2.48 -8.71 3.29
N THR A 96 2.79 -8.74 2.00
CA THR A 96 3.15 -9.97 1.27
C THR A 96 4.65 -10.25 1.25
N SER A 97 5.46 -9.21 1.09
CA SER A 97 6.91 -9.32 0.91
C SER A 97 7.67 -8.44 1.89
N GLY A 98 7.42 -7.13 1.84
CA GLY A 98 8.13 -6.16 2.66
C GLY A 98 9.64 -6.18 2.44
N VAL A 99 10.37 -5.43 3.28
CA VAL A 99 11.85 -5.34 3.22
C VAL A 99 12.52 -6.68 3.55
N SER A 100 11.91 -7.47 4.43
CA SER A 100 12.42 -8.78 4.84
C SER A 100 12.19 -9.89 3.81
N LYS A 101 11.41 -9.63 2.74
CA LYS A 101 10.93 -10.61 1.76
C LYS A 101 10.02 -11.71 2.36
N GLN A 102 9.65 -11.57 3.63
CA GLN A 102 8.79 -12.52 4.35
C GLN A 102 7.38 -11.96 4.62
N GLY A 103 7.16 -10.70 4.25
CA GLY A 103 5.94 -10.00 4.54
C GLY A 103 5.81 -9.59 6.00
N ARG A 104 4.57 -9.31 6.40
CA ARG A 104 4.29 -8.87 7.76
C ARG A 104 4.35 -10.03 8.75
N ALA A 105 5.18 -9.89 9.77
CA ALA A 105 5.20 -10.82 10.89
C ALA A 105 3.87 -10.78 11.67
N SER A 106 3.39 -11.95 12.08
CA SER A 106 2.17 -12.08 12.89
C SER A 106 2.37 -11.66 14.35
N MET A 107 3.61 -11.67 14.80
CA MET A 107 4.00 -11.34 16.16
C MET A 107 5.45 -10.85 16.17
N GLY A 108 5.82 -10.07 17.17
CA GLY A 108 7.20 -9.75 17.52
C GLY A 108 7.40 -9.92 19.02
N ILE A 109 8.62 -10.24 19.44
CA ILE A 109 8.97 -10.34 20.87
C ILE A 109 10.05 -9.32 21.17
N ILE A 110 9.83 -8.56 22.25
CA ILE A 110 10.85 -7.71 22.88
C ILE A 110 11.03 -8.21 24.28
N ASN A 111 12.26 -8.53 24.64
CA ASN A 111 12.64 -9.05 25.94
C ASN A 111 13.62 -8.10 26.62
N SER A 112 13.60 -8.04 27.94
CA SER A 112 14.60 -7.33 28.73
C SER A 112 15.41 -8.31 29.57
N THR A 113 16.56 -7.86 30.05
CA THR A 113 17.42 -8.64 30.94
C THR A 113 16.72 -9.09 32.21
N GLY A 114 17.06 -10.28 32.66
CA GLY A 114 16.51 -10.91 33.86
C GLY A 114 16.23 -12.39 33.61
N CYS A 115 15.39 -13.00 34.45
CA CYS A 115 15.01 -14.42 34.29
C CYS A 115 14.36 -14.70 32.93
N THR A 116 13.70 -13.71 32.32
CA THR A 116 13.11 -13.82 30.97
C THR A 116 14.14 -14.02 29.89
N SER A 117 15.39 -13.57 30.08
CA SER A 117 16.48 -13.81 29.12
C SER A 117 16.86 -15.29 29.02
N VAL A 118 16.58 -16.08 30.03
CA VAL A 118 16.89 -17.50 30.05
C VAL A 118 15.90 -18.28 29.17
N TRP A 119 14.61 -18.10 29.37
CA TRP A 119 13.60 -18.80 28.58
C TRP A 119 13.30 -18.12 27.24
N GLY A 120 13.47 -16.80 27.15
CA GLY A 120 13.23 -15.99 25.95
C GLY A 120 14.35 -16.08 24.91
N SER A 121 15.43 -16.81 25.22
CA SER A 121 16.63 -16.90 24.41
C SER A 121 17.55 -15.68 24.49
N THR A 122 18.81 -15.84 24.08
CA THR A 122 19.85 -14.83 24.17
C THR A 122 20.33 -14.44 22.79
N PHE A 123 20.47 -13.12 22.55
CA PHE A 123 21.04 -12.61 21.32
C PHE A 123 22.44 -13.23 21.05
N PRO A 124 22.80 -13.61 19.81
CA PRO A 124 22.06 -13.40 18.53
C PRO A 124 21.11 -14.54 18.14
N TYR A 125 20.92 -15.53 18.98
CA TYR A 125 20.12 -16.71 18.66
C TYR A 125 18.61 -16.39 18.73
N ASN A 126 17.91 -16.51 17.60
CA ASN A 126 16.47 -16.38 17.51
C ASN A 126 15.81 -17.74 17.22
N PRO A 127 15.19 -18.38 18.24
CA PRO A 127 14.50 -19.66 18.07
C PRO A 127 13.07 -19.51 17.51
N TYR A 128 12.62 -18.29 17.24
CA TYR A 128 11.24 -17.99 16.86
C TYR A 128 11.10 -17.74 15.37
N PRO A 129 9.98 -18.11 14.75
CA PRO A 129 9.69 -17.83 13.33
C PRO A 129 9.24 -16.37 13.07
N PHE A 130 9.51 -15.45 13.97
CA PHE A 130 9.13 -14.05 13.90
C PHE A 130 10.22 -13.15 14.52
N PRO A 131 10.18 -11.83 14.26
CA PRO A 131 11.15 -10.89 14.81
C PRO A 131 11.25 -10.96 16.33
N TRP A 132 12.46 -11.02 16.81
CA TRP A 132 12.79 -11.06 18.23
C TRP A 132 13.96 -10.13 18.52
N THR A 133 13.92 -9.47 19.66
CA THR A 133 15.03 -8.70 20.18
C THR A 133 15.08 -8.81 21.69
N SER A 134 16.29 -8.82 22.26
CA SER A 134 16.53 -8.73 23.69
C SER A 134 17.38 -7.51 23.99
N HIS A 135 16.93 -6.68 24.89
CA HIS A 135 17.66 -5.49 25.33
C HIS A 135 18.40 -5.77 26.62
N LEU A 136 19.66 -5.31 26.68
CA LEU A 136 20.53 -5.59 27.84
C LEU A 136 20.29 -4.65 29.04
N PHE A 137 19.54 -3.56 28.84
CA PHE A 137 19.27 -2.56 29.84
C PHE A 137 17.78 -2.45 30.13
N GLN A 138 17.41 -1.69 31.16
CA GLN A 138 16.03 -1.53 31.62
C GLN A 138 15.19 -0.59 30.75
N ASP A 139 15.67 -0.21 29.56
CA ASP A 139 14.99 0.67 28.60
C ASP A 139 14.13 -0.09 27.55
N SER A 140 13.96 -1.41 27.69
CA SER A 140 13.06 -2.20 26.85
C SER A 140 11.65 -1.63 26.72
N PRO A 141 11.02 -1.05 27.73
CA PRO A 141 9.72 -0.39 27.59
C PRO A 141 9.76 0.77 26.60
N SER A 142 10.81 1.60 26.64
CA SER A 142 10.97 2.72 25.70
C SER A 142 11.14 2.25 24.26
N VAL A 143 11.94 1.19 24.04
CA VAL A 143 12.10 0.54 22.72
C VAL A 143 10.76 -0.03 22.24
N ALA A 144 10.02 -0.71 23.12
CA ALA A 144 8.71 -1.28 22.80
C ALA A 144 7.71 -0.18 22.42
N MET A 145 7.70 0.93 23.14
CA MET A 145 6.84 2.09 22.84
C MET A 145 7.17 2.69 21.48
N GLY A 146 8.45 2.90 21.15
CA GLY A 146 8.86 3.45 19.86
C GLY A 146 8.48 2.53 18.68
N ILE A 147 8.65 1.22 18.82
CA ILE A 147 8.23 0.24 17.82
C ILE A 147 6.71 0.24 17.68
N PHE A 148 5.96 0.32 18.78
CA PHE A 148 4.51 0.35 18.77
C PHE A 148 3.99 1.62 18.09
N GLU A 149 4.54 2.78 18.42
CA GLU A 149 4.19 4.07 17.80
C GLU A 149 4.43 4.03 16.28
N GLY A 150 5.61 3.57 15.85
CA GLY A 150 5.92 3.40 14.43
C GLY A 150 4.96 2.44 13.73
N HIS A 151 4.56 1.35 14.40
CA HIS A 151 3.59 0.41 13.88
C HIS A 151 2.19 1.05 13.75
N MET A 152 1.73 1.76 14.76
CA MET A 152 0.43 2.45 14.74
C MET A 152 0.37 3.54 13.67
N SER A 153 1.47 4.30 13.49
CA SER A 153 1.59 5.28 12.41
C SER A 153 1.44 4.64 11.03
N LYS A 154 2.16 3.54 10.78
CA LYS A 154 2.04 2.79 9.52
C LYS A 154 0.66 2.20 9.29
N MET A 155 0.00 1.72 10.34
CA MET A 155 -1.39 1.26 10.23
C MET A 155 -2.33 2.40 9.88
N ALA A 156 -2.19 3.57 10.51
CA ALA A 156 -3.01 4.75 10.22
C ALA A 156 -2.85 5.21 8.77
N GLU A 157 -1.61 5.24 8.23
CA GLU A 157 -1.34 5.52 6.82
C GLU A 157 -2.05 4.52 5.89
N GLY A 158 -2.00 3.24 6.21
CA GLY A 158 -2.68 2.18 5.46
C GLY A 158 -4.21 2.35 5.47
N PHE A 159 -4.81 2.61 6.63
CA PHE A 159 -6.25 2.88 6.74
C PHE A 159 -6.67 4.13 5.95
N LYS A 160 -5.90 5.20 6.01
CA LYS A 160 -6.16 6.40 5.21
C LYS A 160 -6.14 6.09 3.72
N ALA A 161 -5.15 5.35 3.23
CA ALA A 161 -5.05 4.97 1.82
C ALA A 161 -6.26 4.13 1.35
N ILE A 162 -6.64 3.11 2.12
CA ILE A 162 -7.81 2.27 1.84
C ILE A 162 -9.08 3.13 1.80
N ARG A 163 -9.28 3.96 2.83
CA ARG A 163 -10.50 4.78 2.92
C ARG A 163 -10.61 5.81 1.80
N GLN A 164 -9.50 6.43 1.42
CA GLN A 164 -9.47 7.35 0.28
C GLN A 164 -9.81 6.64 -1.03
N ALA A 165 -9.27 5.43 -1.24
CA ALA A 165 -9.56 4.62 -2.41
C ALA A 165 -11.04 4.19 -2.48
N GLU A 166 -11.63 3.80 -1.36
CA GLU A 166 -13.07 3.48 -1.28
C GLU A 166 -13.97 4.68 -1.58
N LEU A 167 -13.63 5.87 -1.06
CA LEU A 167 -14.36 7.10 -1.32
C LEU A 167 -14.28 7.52 -2.79
N GLU A 168 -13.10 7.37 -3.41
CA GLU A 168 -12.92 7.63 -4.83
C GLU A 168 -13.81 6.71 -5.69
N LEU A 169 -13.80 5.40 -5.38
CA LEU A 169 -14.64 4.41 -6.06
C LEU A 169 -16.15 4.62 -5.85
N ALA A 170 -16.54 5.21 -4.73
CA ALA A 170 -17.93 5.57 -4.45
C ALA A 170 -18.39 6.83 -5.20
N GLY A 171 -17.48 7.51 -5.92
CA GLY A 171 -17.79 8.77 -6.62
C GLY A 171 -17.98 9.96 -5.67
N ASP A 172 -17.56 9.84 -4.41
CA ASP A 172 -17.66 10.91 -3.43
C ASP A 172 -16.45 11.86 -3.58
N GLY A 173 -16.66 12.97 -4.30
CA GLY A 173 -15.64 14.01 -4.55
C GLY A 173 -14.97 14.59 -3.30
N ARG A 174 -15.47 14.26 -2.10
CA ARG A 174 -14.88 14.63 -0.80
C ARG A 174 -13.53 13.97 -0.53
N SER A 175 -13.09 13.04 -1.38
CA SER A 175 -11.75 12.44 -1.26
C SER A 175 -10.63 13.46 -1.52
N ARG A 176 -10.87 14.44 -2.39
CA ARG A 176 -9.91 15.49 -2.76
C ARG A 176 -9.74 16.54 -1.66
N ASP A 177 -10.84 17.00 -1.09
CA ASP A 177 -10.82 18.09 -0.09
C ASP A 177 -10.20 17.66 1.24
N ARG A 178 -10.31 16.40 1.60
CA ARG A 178 -9.69 15.85 2.83
C ARG A 178 -8.20 15.54 2.71
N ALA A 179 -7.66 15.39 1.51
CA ALA A 179 -6.22 15.20 1.32
C ALA A 179 -5.43 16.50 1.46
N ALA A 180 -6.08 17.65 1.25
CA ALA A 180 -5.48 18.98 1.34
C ALA A 180 -5.52 19.60 2.76
N GLY A 181 -6.24 18.98 3.69
CA GLY A 181 -6.55 19.54 5.02
C GLY A 181 -6.00 18.77 6.24
N ILE A 182 -4.97 17.90 6.07
CA ILE A 182 -4.31 17.21 7.18
C ILE A 182 -2.79 17.38 7.09
#